data_31fa0e165260fe75aa878c9b42d2f3cf
#
_entry.id   31fa0e165260fe75aa878c9b42d2f3cf
#
_cell.length_a   1.000
_cell.length_b   1.000
_cell.length_c   1.000
_cell.angle_alpha   90.00
_cell.angle_beta   90.00
_cell.angle_gamma   90.00
#
_symmetry.space_group_name_H-M   'P 1'
#
loop_
_entity.id
_entity.type
_entity.pdbx_description
1 polymer ?
#
loop_
_entity_poly.entity_id
_entity_poly.type
_entity_poly.pdbx_seq_one_letter_code
_entity_poly.pdbx_strand_id
1 'polypeptide(L)'
;SKGADGDTIKVGGLLEMTGGSASFGISGKNGIDLALKKINEKGVLGGKKLSLVVADTKSEASEATNGMQKLISQDKVVAVIGPNQSSAVIASGAINNGAKVVDITPMGTNPDVTVDPKTKQVKPYSFRTCFIDPFQGTVMASFASNELKVKRAAIYIDNTSDYAKGLAQFFKENFVKNGGQVVIEEAYLQKDTDFKSTLTKIKAAKPDFIYIPGYYQEVG
;
A
#
# COMPACT_ATOMS: atom_id res chain seq x y z
N SER A 1 -16.70 40.95 8.12
CA SER A 1 -17.02 39.53 7.94
C SER A 1 -15.72 38.73 8.19
N LYS A 2 -15.62 38.12 9.38
CA LYS A 2 -14.57 37.13 9.64
C LYS A 2 -14.93 35.88 8.81
N GLY A 3 -14.10 35.55 7.84
CA GLY A 3 -14.31 34.45 6.94
C GLY A 3 -14.38 33.09 7.64
N ALA A 4 -15.11 32.19 7.05
CA ALA A 4 -15.49 30.84 7.45
C ALA A 4 -14.36 29.84 7.73
N ASP A 5 -13.14 30.28 8.05
CA ASP A 5 -11.97 29.41 8.23
C ASP A 5 -11.86 28.79 9.63
N GLY A 6 -12.60 29.32 10.63
CA GLY A 6 -12.59 28.80 12.00
C GLY A 6 -13.44 27.54 12.21
N ASP A 7 -14.36 27.23 11.29
CA ASP A 7 -15.33 26.13 11.42
C ASP A 7 -15.00 24.89 10.55
N THR A 8 -13.85 24.87 9.90
CA THR A 8 -13.46 23.76 9.03
C THR A 8 -12.21 23.07 9.54
N ILE A 9 -12.29 21.74 9.71
CA ILE A 9 -11.18 20.86 10.07
C ILE A 9 -10.66 20.22 8.77
N LYS A 10 -9.38 20.42 8.44
CA LYS A 10 -8.75 19.87 7.24
C LYS A 10 -8.22 18.46 7.50
N VAL A 11 -8.60 17.50 6.65
CA VAL A 11 -8.06 16.14 6.60
C VAL A 11 -7.30 16.00 5.30
N GLY A 12 -6.10 15.44 5.35
CA GLY A 12 -5.29 15.14 4.16
C GLY A 12 -5.76 13.85 3.49
N GLY A 13 -5.79 13.85 2.17
CA GLY A 13 -5.85 12.64 1.35
C GLY A 13 -4.55 12.51 0.58
N LEU A 14 -3.64 11.65 1.02
CA LEU A 14 -2.40 11.37 0.30
C LEU A 14 -2.65 10.13 -0.56
N LEU A 15 -2.92 10.33 -1.84
CA LEU A 15 -3.49 9.27 -2.68
C LEU A 15 -2.77 9.18 -4.03
N GLU A 16 -2.77 8.00 -4.63
CA GLU A 16 -2.30 7.74 -5.99
C GLU A 16 -3.36 8.23 -7.00
N MET A 17 -3.46 9.55 -7.23
CA MET A 17 -4.46 10.10 -8.14
C MET A 17 -4.07 9.93 -9.61
N THR A 18 -2.76 9.81 -9.87
CA THR A 18 -2.18 9.54 -11.19
C THR A 18 -1.13 8.44 -11.11
N GLY A 19 -0.61 7.99 -12.27
CA GLY A 19 0.38 6.92 -12.35
C GLY A 19 -0.24 5.51 -12.37
N GLY A 20 0.60 4.49 -12.22
CA GLY A 20 0.23 3.08 -12.42
C GLY A 20 -0.81 2.51 -11.45
N SER A 21 -1.01 3.14 -10.29
CA SER A 21 -1.98 2.71 -9.27
C SER A 21 -3.15 3.67 -9.09
N ALA A 22 -3.42 4.52 -10.10
CA ALA A 22 -4.43 5.57 -10.01
C ALA A 22 -5.85 5.05 -9.70
N SER A 23 -6.21 3.84 -10.13
CA SER A 23 -7.51 3.26 -9.82
C SER A 23 -7.72 3.05 -8.31
N PHE A 24 -6.67 2.71 -7.56
CA PHE A 24 -6.73 2.60 -6.10
C PHE A 24 -6.97 3.96 -5.44
N GLY A 25 -6.22 4.98 -5.86
CA GLY A 25 -6.36 6.34 -5.33
C GLY A 25 -7.72 6.95 -5.60
N ILE A 26 -8.24 6.80 -6.83
CA ILE A 26 -9.57 7.28 -7.22
C ILE A 26 -10.67 6.57 -6.41
N SER A 27 -10.58 5.24 -6.28
CA SER A 27 -11.53 4.46 -5.50
C SER A 27 -11.48 4.85 -4.01
N GLY A 28 -10.29 5.00 -3.44
CA GLY A 28 -10.09 5.47 -2.07
C GLY A 28 -10.68 6.86 -1.84
N LYS A 29 -10.43 7.79 -2.78
CA LYS A 29 -11.01 9.15 -2.71
C LYS A 29 -12.54 9.13 -2.72
N ASN A 30 -13.15 8.31 -3.56
CA ASN A 30 -14.62 8.19 -3.59
C ASN A 30 -15.17 7.73 -2.24
N GLY A 31 -14.51 6.79 -1.57
CA GLY A 31 -14.86 6.34 -0.23
C GLY A 31 -14.73 7.45 0.82
N ILE A 32 -13.63 8.21 0.75
CA ILE A 32 -13.39 9.36 1.64
C ILE A 32 -14.47 10.45 1.43
N ASP A 33 -14.75 10.81 0.19
CA ASP A 33 -15.77 11.83 -0.14
C ASP A 33 -17.15 11.44 0.40
N LEU A 34 -17.53 10.16 0.24
CA LEU A 34 -18.78 9.64 0.78
C LEU A 34 -18.82 9.71 2.32
N ALA A 35 -17.71 9.34 2.99
CA ALA A 35 -17.62 9.42 4.44
C ALA A 35 -17.71 10.86 4.94
N LEU A 36 -16.97 11.79 4.32
CA LEU A 36 -16.98 13.21 4.66
C LEU A 36 -18.37 13.82 4.47
N LYS A 37 -19.05 13.49 3.37
CA LYS A 37 -20.43 13.92 3.13
C LYS A 37 -21.35 13.51 4.29
N LYS A 38 -21.33 12.22 4.66
CA LYS A 38 -22.16 11.69 5.76
C LYS A 38 -21.83 12.31 7.11
N ILE A 39 -20.55 12.51 7.43
CA ILE A 39 -20.13 13.14 8.68
C ILE A 39 -20.58 14.59 8.74
N ASN A 40 -20.41 15.34 7.65
CA ASN A 40 -20.79 16.73 7.56
C ASN A 40 -22.31 16.95 7.62
N GLU A 41 -23.10 16.03 7.04
CA GLU A 41 -24.57 16.04 7.13
C GLU A 41 -25.04 15.79 8.57
N LYS A 42 -24.39 14.90 9.32
CA LYS A 42 -24.73 14.60 10.71
C LYS A 42 -24.32 15.68 11.71
N GLY A 43 -23.38 16.55 11.36
CA GLY A 43 -22.91 17.63 12.22
C GLY A 43 -22.25 17.17 13.52
N VAL A 44 -21.56 16.01 13.52
CA VAL A 44 -21.04 15.35 14.73
C VAL A 44 -19.88 16.06 15.43
N LEU A 45 -19.31 17.10 14.84
CA LEU A 45 -18.12 17.80 15.35
C LEU A 45 -18.45 19.17 15.95
N GLY A 46 -19.55 19.28 16.67
CA GLY A 46 -19.94 20.54 17.30
C GLY A 46 -20.25 21.66 16.30
N GLY A 47 -20.82 21.29 15.14
CA GLY A 47 -21.10 22.22 14.02
C GLY A 47 -19.94 22.46 13.06
N LYS A 48 -18.73 21.96 13.36
CA LYS A 48 -17.59 22.06 12.43
C LYS A 48 -17.74 21.11 11.26
N LYS A 49 -17.20 21.50 10.11
CA LYS A 49 -17.17 20.71 8.88
C LYS A 49 -15.79 20.11 8.66
N LEU A 50 -15.74 18.90 8.07
CA LEU A 50 -14.51 18.33 7.55
C LEU A 50 -14.33 18.73 6.08
N SER A 51 -13.11 19.04 5.69
CA SER A 51 -12.71 19.23 4.28
C SER A 51 -11.53 18.34 3.95
N LEU A 52 -11.50 17.83 2.72
CA LEU A 52 -10.40 17.03 2.20
C LEU A 52 -9.43 17.90 1.42
N VAL A 53 -8.14 17.81 1.78
CA VAL A 53 -7.03 18.38 0.98
C VAL A 53 -6.28 17.21 0.35
N VAL A 54 -6.29 17.11 -0.97
CA VAL A 54 -5.68 15.98 -1.69
C VAL A 54 -4.28 16.35 -2.14
N ALA A 55 -3.32 15.44 -1.90
CA ALA A 55 -1.99 15.43 -2.51
C ALA A 55 -1.84 14.15 -3.34
N ASP A 56 -1.41 14.29 -4.59
CA ASP A 56 -1.19 13.19 -5.50
C ASP A 56 0.22 12.60 -5.31
N THR A 57 0.31 11.31 -5.03
CA THR A 57 1.59 10.61 -4.93
C THR A 57 2.16 10.22 -6.29
N LYS A 58 1.37 10.35 -7.36
CA LYS A 58 1.73 9.90 -8.72
C LYS A 58 2.17 8.44 -8.79
N SER A 59 1.78 7.63 -7.80
CA SER A 59 2.23 6.25 -7.59
C SER A 59 3.74 6.11 -7.34
N GLU A 60 4.38 7.14 -6.77
CA GLU A 60 5.81 7.22 -6.49
C GLU A 60 6.06 7.48 -4.99
N ALA A 61 6.97 6.72 -4.36
CA ALA A 61 7.28 6.86 -2.95
C ALA A 61 7.89 8.24 -2.60
N SER A 62 8.70 8.82 -3.48
CA SER A 62 9.26 10.16 -3.32
C SER A 62 8.19 11.26 -3.31
N GLU A 63 7.20 11.15 -4.18
CA GLU A 63 6.08 12.10 -4.24
C GLU A 63 5.16 11.94 -3.01
N ALA A 64 5.01 10.72 -2.48
CA ALA A 64 4.31 10.51 -1.21
C ALA A 64 5.00 11.24 -0.05
N THR A 65 6.33 11.21 0.00
CA THR A 65 7.12 11.97 0.99
C THR A 65 6.88 13.47 0.86
N ASN A 66 6.97 14.01 -0.35
CA ASN A 66 6.72 15.43 -0.63
C ASN A 66 5.27 15.84 -0.28
N GLY A 67 4.30 15.01 -0.67
CA GLY A 67 2.89 15.22 -0.39
C GLY A 67 2.57 15.22 1.12
N MET A 68 3.12 14.28 1.89
CA MET A 68 2.98 14.23 3.34
C MET A 68 3.54 15.50 3.99
N GLN A 69 4.76 15.91 3.59
CA GLN A 69 5.38 17.12 4.09
C GLN A 69 4.51 18.36 3.81
N LYS A 70 3.96 18.49 2.59
CA LYS A 70 3.09 19.59 2.20
C LYS A 70 1.80 19.63 3.01
N LEU A 71 1.09 18.49 3.09
CA LEU A 71 -0.17 18.38 3.82
C LEU A 71 -0.02 18.81 5.29
N ILE A 72 1.08 18.40 5.94
CA ILE A 72 1.31 18.70 7.36
C ILE A 72 1.83 20.13 7.55
N SER A 73 2.89 20.53 6.81
CA SER A 73 3.58 21.78 7.07
C SER A 73 2.91 23.01 6.47
N GLN A 74 2.27 22.89 5.31
CA GLN A 74 1.65 24.00 4.57
C GLN A 74 0.12 23.99 4.74
N ASP A 75 -0.53 22.85 4.45
CA ASP A 75 -1.98 22.77 4.47
C ASP A 75 -2.54 22.64 5.90
N LYS A 76 -1.69 22.25 6.88
CA LYS A 76 -2.03 22.16 8.31
C LYS A 76 -3.17 21.18 8.58
N VAL A 77 -3.16 20.02 7.91
CA VAL A 77 -4.13 18.95 8.14
C VAL A 77 -3.93 18.32 9.53
N VAL A 78 -5.01 17.88 10.16
CA VAL A 78 -4.98 17.26 11.50
C VAL A 78 -4.74 15.75 11.46
N ALA A 79 -5.06 15.12 10.33
CA ALA A 79 -4.84 13.70 10.07
C ALA A 79 -4.71 13.48 8.55
N VAL A 80 -4.13 12.35 8.16
CA VAL A 80 -3.98 11.94 6.76
C VAL A 80 -4.64 10.58 6.55
N ILE A 81 -5.30 10.40 5.41
CA ILE A 81 -5.81 9.12 4.93
C ILE A 81 -5.03 8.74 3.68
N GLY A 82 -4.42 7.58 3.68
CA GLY A 82 -3.50 7.13 2.63
C GLY A 82 -2.02 7.35 3.02
N PRO A 83 -1.06 6.99 2.17
CA PRO A 83 -1.22 6.41 0.82
C PRO A 83 -1.79 4.97 0.82
N ASN A 84 -2.11 4.48 -0.38
CA ASN A 84 -2.59 3.10 -0.55
C ASN A 84 -1.42 2.10 -0.71
N GLN A 85 -0.36 2.49 -1.41
CA GLN A 85 0.80 1.63 -1.65
C GLN A 85 1.69 1.55 -0.40
N SER A 86 2.09 0.33 0.00
CA SER A 86 2.94 0.09 1.17
C SER A 86 4.25 0.87 1.13
N SER A 87 4.95 0.90 -0.01
CA SER A 87 6.21 1.64 -0.17
C SER A 87 6.03 3.15 0.05
N ALA A 88 4.92 3.72 -0.40
CA ALA A 88 4.58 5.12 -0.20
C ALA A 88 4.31 5.44 1.28
N VAL A 89 3.56 4.56 1.98
CA VAL A 89 3.30 4.71 3.43
C VAL A 89 4.60 4.60 4.22
N ILE A 90 5.45 3.61 3.90
CA ILE A 90 6.73 3.42 4.58
C ILE A 90 7.64 4.64 4.39
N ALA A 91 7.75 5.15 3.16
CA ALA A 91 8.59 6.29 2.81
C ALA A 91 8.14 7.58 3.52
N SER A 92 6.83 7.85 3.59
CA SER A 92 6.28 9.05 4.23
C SER A 92 6.16 8.93 5.76
N GLY A 93 6.28 7.72 6.30
CA GLY A 93 6.03 7.40 7.71
C GLY A 93 6.87 8.15 8.73
N ALA A 94 8.12 8.51 8.40
CA ALA A 94 8.96 9.29 9.30
C ALA A 94 8.43 10.71 9.50
N ILE A 95 7.78 11.29 8.48
CA ILE A 95 7.27 12.66 8.50
C ILE A 95 6.05 12.77 9.40
N ASN A 96 5.03 11.92 9.20
CA ASN A 96 3.81 11.98 10.02
C ASN A 96 4.09 11.60 11.47
N ASN A 97 4.96 10.59 11.74
CA ASN A 97 5.35 10.21 13.10
C ASN A 97 6.15 11.31 13.79
N GLY A 98 7.11 11.95 13.10
CA GLY A 98 7.88 13.09 13.62
C GLY A 98 7.00 14.31 13.93
N ALA A 99 6.01 14.57 13.11
CA ALA A 99 5.04 15.66 13.29
C ALA A 99 3.91 15.31 14.26
N LYS A 100 3.80 14.06 14.71
CA LYS A 100 2.71 13.53 15.54
C LYS A 100 1.32 13.72 14.89
N VAL A 101 1.26 13.56 13.58
CA VAL A 101 0.02 13.60 12.80
C VAL A 101 -0.40 12.17 12.46
N VAL A 102 -1.64 11.82 12.79
CA VAL A 102 -2.17 10.47 12.50
C VAL A 102 -2.24 10.25 10.99
N ASP A 103 -1.74 9.10 10.57
CA ASP A 103 -1.87 8.58 9.21
C ASP A 103 -2.58 7.23 9.24
N ILE A 104 -3.61 7.07 8.42
CA ILE A 104 -4.39 5.83 8.31
C ILE A 104 -4.39 5.38 6.87
N THR A 105 -3.62 4.33 6.57
CA THR A 105 -3.66 3.72 5.25
C THR A 105 -4.84 2.76 5.10
N PRO A 106 -5.64 2.88 4.04
CA PRO A 106 -6.71 1.92 3.77
C PRO A 106 -6.22 0.61 3.13
N MET A 107 -5.06 0.60 2.47
CA MET A 107 -4.60 -0.52 1.64
C MET A 107 -3.13 -0.94 1.86
N GLY A 108 -2.37 -0.26 2.71
CA GLY A 108 -0.97 -0.57 2.99
C GLY A 108 -0.82 -1.84 3.83
N THR A 109 -0.66 -2.98 3.19
CA THR A 109 -0.71 -4.32 3.81
C THR A 109 0.62 -4.81 4.37
N ASN A 110 1.75 -4.20 4.00
CA ASN A 110 3.06 -4.60 4.51
C ASN A 110 3.16 -4.33 6.03
N PRO A 111 3.67 -5.28 6.85
CA PRO A 111 3.84 -5.08 8.29
C PRO A 111 4.63 -3.83 8.66
N ASP A 112 5.64 -3.46 7.87
CA ASP A 112 6.52 -2.31 8.11
C ASP A 112 5.82 -0.96 8.00
N VAL A 113 4.59 -0.93 7.53
CA VAL A 113 3.73 0.26 7.54
C VAL A 113 3.52 0.78 8.97
N THR A 114 3.25 -0.11 9.92
CA THR A 114 2.93 0.26 11.32
C THR A 114 4.00 -0.14 12.33
N VAL A 115 4.98 -0.95 11.92
CA VAL A 115 6.07 -1.42 12.77
C VAL A 115 7.40 -1.09 12.09
N ASP A 116 8.35 -0.55 12.84
CA ASP A 116 9.70 -0.32 12.32
C ASP A 116 10.43 -1.66 12.16
N PRO A 117 10.93 -2.00 10.95
CA PRO A 117 11.56 -3.29 10.70
C PRO A 117 12.87 -3.51 11.47
N LYS A 118 13.56 -2.44 11.87
CA LYS A 118 14.85 -2.50 12.57
C LYS A 118 14.67 -2.59 14.08
N THR A 119 13.87 -1.68 14.63
CA THR A 119 13.68 -1.57 16.09
C THR A 119 12.57 -2.46 16.62
N LYS A 120 11.69 -2.98 15.73
CA LYS A 120 10.47 -3.72 16.04
C LYS A 120 9.45 -2.94 16.89
N GLN A 121 9.61 -1.64 16.97
CA GLN A 121 8.70 -0.77 17.70
C GLN A 121 7.52 -0.37 16.81
N VAL A 122 6.35 -0.25 17.42
CA VAL A 122 5.15 0.29 16.76
C VAL A 122 5.36 1.76 16.45
N LYS A 123 4.98 2.17 15.25
CA LYS A 123 4.94 3.58 14.83
C LYS A 123 3.66 4.22 15.39
N PRO A 124 3.76 5.14 16.38
CA PRO A 124 2.59 5.54 17.18
C PRO A 124 1.55 6.36 16.43
N TYR A 125 1.88 6.90 15.27
CA TYR A 125 0.98 7.72 14.46
C TYR A 125 0.67 7.12 13.09
N SER A 126 1.00 5.82 12.86
CA SER A 126 0.69 5.11 11.63
C SER A 126 -0.26 3.94 11.90
N PHE A 127 -1.40 3.96 11.22
CA PHE A 127 -2.48 2.99 11.38
C PHE A 127 -2.88 2.40 10.04
N ARG A 128 -3.59 1.26 10.07
CA ARG A 128 -4.20 0.65 8.88
C ARG A 128 -5.61 0.16 9.16
N THR A 129 -6.41 0.03 8.12
CA THR A 129 -7.76 -0.57 8.20
C THR A 129 -7.87 -1.88 7.40
N CYS A 130 -6.80 -2.31 6.73
CA CYS A 130 -6.76 -3.54 5.94
C CYS A 130 -6.08 -4.69 6.70
N PHE A 131 -6.13 -5.91 6.13
CA PHE A 131 -5.35 -7.07 6.56
C PHE A 131 -3.84 -6.85 6.28
N ILE A 132 -3.00 -7.82 6.64
CA ILE A 132 -1.55 -7.77 6.46
C ILE A 132 -1.03 -8.89 5.58
N ASP A 133 0.11 -8.67 4.92
CA ASP A 133 0.74 -9.59 3.97
C ASP A 133 1.06 -10.99 4.52
N PRO A 134 1.44 -11.19 5.82
CA PRO A 134 1.63 -12.52 6.38
C PRO A 134 0.39 -13.41 6.23
N PHE A 135 -0.82 -12.85 6.44
CA PHE A 135 -2.06 -13.57 6.24
C PHE A 135 -2.28 -13.92 4.76
N GLN A 136 -2.12 -12.95 3.87
CA GLN A 136 -2.29 -13.15 2.42
C GLN A 136 -1.29 -14.17 1.86
N GLY A 137 -0.01 -14.08 2.24
CA GLY A 137 1.02 -15.03 1.82
C GLY A 137 0.73 -16.45 2.30
N THR A 138 0.26 -16.62 3.54
CA THR A 138 -0.14 -17.92 4.09
C THR A 138 -1.32 -18.51 3.34
N VAL A 139 -2.36 -17.72 3.06
CA VAL A 139 -3.54 -18.16 2.31
C VAL A 139 -3.17 -18.63 0.91
N MET A 140 -2.35 -17.86 0.19
CA MET A 140 -1.91 -18.22 -1.16
C MET A 140 -1.02 -19.45 -1.19
N ALA A 141 -0.11 -19.61 -0.22
CA ALA A 141 0.70 -20.80 -0.09
C ALA A 141 -0.14 -22.04 0.20
N SER A 142 -1.13 -21.92 1.08
CA SER A 142 -2.08 -23.00 1.39
C SER A 142 -2.93 -23.37 0.18
N PHE A 143 -3.44 -22.39 -0.55
CA PHE A 143 -4.19 -22.62 -1.78
C PHE A 143 -3.35 -23.35 -2.84
N ALA A 144 -2.13 -22.88 -3.10
CA ALA A 144 -1.21 -23.53 -4.03
C ALA A 144 -0.91 -25.00 -3.63
N SER A 145 -0.65 -25.24 -2.34
CA SER A 145 -0.28 -26.57 -1.84
C SER A 145 -1.48 -27.52 -1.72
N ASN A 146 -2.60 -27.06 -1.18
CA ASN A 146 -3.71 -27.91 -0.76
C ASN A 146 -4.80 -28.04 -1.82
N GLU A 147 -5.11 -26.94 -2.54
CA GLU A 147 -6.16 -26.95 -3.57
C GLU A 147 -5.58 -27.28 -4.94
N LEU A 148 -4.55 -26.54 -5.36
CA LEU A 148 -3.92 -26.76 -6.67
C LEU A 148 -2.94 -27.93 -6.69
N LYS A 149 -2.52 -28.45 -5.51
CA LYS A 149 -1.57 -29.57 -5.36
C LYS A 149 -0.22 -29.34 -6.05
N VAL A 150 0.16 -28.09 -6.29
CA VAL A 150 1.43 -27.76 -6.95
C VAL A 150 2.62 -27.99 -6.01
N LYS A 151 3.74 -28.37 -6.58
CA LYS A 151 4.98 -28.67 -5.84
C LYS A 151 6.13 -27.73 -6.18
N ARG A 152 6.11 -27.13 -7.36
CA ARG A 152 7.18 -26.31 -7.89
C ARG A 152 6.64 -24.93 -8.24
N ALA A 153 7.05 -23.91 -7.51
CA ALA A 153 6.64 -22.53 -7.75
C ALA A 153 7.80 -21.70 -8.29
N ALA A 154 7.50 -20.81 -9.24
CA ALA A 154 8.31 -19.64 -9.53
C ALA A 154 7.73 -18.44 -8.77
N ILE A 155 8.60 -17.54 -8.36
CA ILE A 155 8.21 -16.23 -7.81
C ILE A 155 8.72 -15.15 -8.74
N TYR A 156 7.84 -14.22 -9.14
CA TYR A 156 8.18 -13.11 -10.03
C TYR A 156 7.65 -11.80 -9.46
N ILE A 157 8.54 -10.90 -9.02
CA ILE A 157 8.19 -9.73 -8.21
C ILE A 157 8.57 -8.40 -8.84
N ASP A 158 7.83 -7.36 -8.51
CA ASP A 158 8.29 -5.99 -8.62
C ASP A 158 9.33 -5.70 -7.54
N ASN A 159 10.60 -5.54 -7.93
CA ASN A 159 11.71 -5.29 -7.00
C ASN A 159 11.71 -3.87 -6.42
N THR A 160 10.87 -2.98 -6.91
CA THR A 160 10.69 -1.62 -6.36
C THR A 160 9.60 -1.54 -5.30
N SER A 161 8.77 -2.59 -5.17
CA SER A 161 7.60 -2.62 -4.29
C SER A 161 7.88 -3.38 -2.99
N ASP A 162 7.75 -2.69 -1.85
CA ASP A 162 7.84 -3.33 -0.53
C ASP A 162 6.65 -4.29 -0.28
N TYR A 163 5.50 -4.01 -0.87
CA TYR A 163 4.36 -4.94 -0.90
C TYR A 163 4.75 -6.26 -1.60
N ALA A 164 5.27 -6.19 -2.83
CA ALA A 164 5.62 -7.38 -3.61
C ALA A 164 6.72 -8.22 -2.92
N LYS A 165 7.77 -7.57 -2.42
CA LYS A 165 8.86 -8.23 -1.69
C LYS A 165 8.39 -8.92 -0.41
N GLY A 166 7.62 -8.22 0.42
CA GLY A 166 7.11 -8.77 1.66
C GLY A 166 6.15 -9.94 1.42
N LEU A 167 5.22 -9.77 0.49
CA LEU A 167 4.24 -10.81 0.18
C LEU A 167 4.89 -12.06 -0.43
N ALA A 168 5.89 -11.90 -1.30
CA ALA A 168 6.67 -13.01 -1.84
C ALA A 168 7.41 -13.79 -0.75
N GLN A 169 7.99 -13.10 0.23
CA GLN A 169 8.67 -13.73 1.36
C GLN A 169 7.68 -14.59 2.16
N PHE A 170 6.51 -14.06 2.55
CA PHE A 170 5.53 -14.81 3.33
C PHE A 170 4.95 -16.00 2.55
N PHE A 171 4.72 -15.83 1.24
CA PHE A 171 4.33 -16.95 0.38
C PHE A 171 5.41 -18.04 0.37
N LYS A 172 6.66 -17.68 0.09
CA LYS A 172 7.79 -18.61 0.02
C LYS A 172 7.96 -19.40 1.31
N GLU A 173 7.99 -18.72 2.46
CA GLU A 173 8.15 -19.35 3.77
C GLU A 173 7.07 -20.43 4.01
N ASN A 174 5.81 -20.08 3.77
CA ASN A 174 4.69 -20.98 3.99
C ASN A 174 4.62 -22.09 2.92
N PHE A 175 4.89 -21.79 1.65
CA PHE A 175 4.89 -22.78 0.59
C PHE A 175 5.95 -23.86 0.81
N VAL A 176 7.17 -23.47 1.19
CA VAL A 176 8.25 -24.40 1.53
C VAL A 176 7.91 -25.22 2.78
N LYS A 177 7.33 -24.59 3.82
CA LYS A 177 6.85 -25.28 5.01
C LYS A 177 5.78 -26.34 4.68
N ASN A 178 4.96 -26.09 3.68
CA ASN A 178 3.94 -27.03 3.18
C ASN A 178 4.52 -28.12 2.24
N GLY A 179 5.85 -28.20 2.10
CA GLY A 179 6.55 -29.21 1.28
C GLY A 179 6.65 -28.83 -0.20
N GLY A 180 6.41 -27.58 -0.57
CA GLY A 180 6.67 -27.04 -1.89
C GLY A 180 8.14 -26.61 -2.09
N GLN A 181 8.53 -26.39 -3.33
CA GLN A 181 9.86 -25.92 -3.73
C GLN A 181 9.72 -24.65 -4.57
N VAL A 182 10.40 -23.58 -4.20
CA VAL A 182 10.60 -22.41 -5.08
C VAL A 182 11.78 -22.70 -5.98
N VAL A 183 11.51 -22.86 -7.27
CA VAL A 183 12.50 -23.31 -8.26
C VAL A 183 13.25 -22.18 -8.92
N ILE A 184 12.66 -20.98 -8.94
CA ILE A 184 13.28 -19.77 -9.45
C ILE A 184 12.60 -18.53 -8.84
N GLU A 185 13.39 -17.51 -8.61
CA GLU A 185 12.91 -16.18 -8.22
C GLU A 185 13.47 -15.16 -9.20
N GLU A 186 12.59 -14.42 -9.85
CA GLU A 186 12.94 -13.38 -10.82
C GLU A 186 12.23 -12.08 -10.45
N ALA A 187 12.73 -10.97 -10.97
CA ALA A 187 12.19 -9.66 -10.68
C ALA A 187 12.04 -8.80 -11.94
N TYR A 188 11.11 -7.85 -11.87
CA TYR A 188 10.96 -6.75 -12.79
C TYR A 188 10.99 -5.42 -12.02
N LEU A 189 11.00 -4.32 -12.72
CA LEU A 189 10.89 -2.99 -12.15
C LEU A 189 9.54 -2.38 -12.51
N GLN A 190 9.01 -1.54 -11.64
CA GLN A 190 7.80 -0.77 -11.96
C GLN A 190 7.96 -0.06 -13.29
N LYS A 191 6.92 -0.10 -14.13
CA LYS A 191 6.86 0.43 -15.51
C LYS A 191 7.60 -0.38 -16.57
N ASP A 192 8.17 -1.54 -16.23
CA ASP A 192 8.65 -2.47 -17.25
C ASP A 192 7.49 -2.90 -18.17
N THR A 193 7.79 -3.06 -19.46
CA THR A 193 6.83 -3.45 -20.50
C THR A 193 7.29 -4.68 -21.29
N ASP A 194 8.52 -5.12 -21.10
CA ASP A 194 9.05 -6.33 -21.75
C ASP A 194 9.50 -7.35 -20.72
N PHE A 195 8.76 -8.43 -20.60
CA PHE A 195 8.98 -9.53 -19.67
C PHE A 195 9.49 -10.81 -20.34
N LYS A 196 9.67 -10.80 -21.67
CA LYS A 196 9.92 -12.01 -22.48
C LYS A 196 11.19 -12.76 -22.05
N SER A 197 12.28 -12.05 -21.81
CA SER A 197 13.54 -12.66 -21.38
C SER A 197 13.38 -13.38 -20.04
N THR A 198 12.78 -12.72 -19.06
CA THR A 198 12.56 -13.27 -17.72
C THR A 198 11.57 -14.42 -17.73
N LEU A 199 10.48 -14.31 -18.48
CA LEU A 199 9.51 -15.40 -18.64
C LEU A 199 10.14 -16.63 -19.33
N THR A 200 11.09 -16.44 -20.22
CA THR A 200 11.85 -17.54 -20.83
C THR A 200 12.67 -18.30 -19.79
N LYS A 201 13.33 -17.61 -18.87
CA LYS A 201 14.06 -18.23 -17.74
C LYS A 201 13.11 -18.98 -16.81
N ILE A 202 11.98 -18.36 -16.46
CA ILE A 202 10.97 -18.99 -15.61
C ILE A 202 10.47 -20.28 -16.25
N LYS A 203 10.14 -20.23 -17.55
CA LYS A 203 9.72 -21.42 -18.30
C LYS A 203 10.77 -22.54 -18.28
N ALA A 204 12.05 -22.19 -18.41
CA ALA A 204 13.16 -23.16 -18.38
C ALA A 204 13.28 -23.86 -17.01
N ALA A 205 12.91 -23.20 -15.92
CA ALA A 205 12.88 -23.79 -14.57
C ALA A 205 11.72 -24.77 -14.35
N LYS A 206 10.77 -24.85 -15.29
CA LYS A 206 9.61 -25.77 -15.27
C LYS A 206 8.82 -25.71 -13.96
N PRO A 207 8.31 -24.54 -13.55
CA PRO A 207 7.39 -24.45 -12.43
C PRO A 207 6.02 -24.99 -12.81
N ASP A 208 5.26 -25.47 -11.81
CA ASP A 208 3.84 -25.83 -11.95
C ASP A 208 2.93 -24.60 -11.70
N PHE A 209 3.48 -23.57 -11.05
CA PHE A 209 2.78 -22.39 -10.61
C PHE A 209 3.71 -21.18 -10.61
N ILE A 210 3.18 -20.02 -11.00
CA ILE A 210 3.92 -18.75 -10.91
C ILE A 210 3.17 -17.85 -9.95
N TYR A 211 3.83 -17.42 -8.88
CA TYR A 211 3.33 -16.44 -7.95
C TYR A 211 3.85 -15.06 -8.31
N ILE A 212 2.93 -14.14 -8.61
CA ILE A 212 3.27 -12.78 -9.06
C ILE A 212 2.56 -11.77 -8.14
N PRO A 213 3.13 -11.48 -6.95
CA PRO A 213 2.62 -10.40 -6.12
C PRO A 213 3.03 -9.06 -6.74
N GLY A 214 2.07 -8.35 -7.32
CA GLY A 214 2.32 -7.12 -8.05
C GLY A 214 1.04 -6.32 -8.27
N TYR A 215 1.17 -5.19 -8.95
CA TYR A 215 0.05 -4.34 -9.30
C TYR A 215 -0.43 -4.62 -10.73
N TYR A 216 -1.68 -4.26 -10.98
CA TYR A 216 -2.39 -4.59 -12.23
C TYR A 216 -1.75 -4.00 -13.49
N GLN A 217 -0.93 -2.96 -13.39
CA GLN A 217 -0.32 -2.33 -14.56
C GLN A 217 0.71 -3.25 -15.23
N GLU A 218 1.54 -3.94 -14.45
CA GLU A 218 2.57 -4.84 -14.96
C GLU A 218 2.08 -6.29 -15.06
N VAL A 219 1.12 -6.69 -14.21
CA VAL A 219 0.64 -8.07 -14.11
C VAL A 219 -0.58 -8.34 -15.00
N GLY A 220 -1.35 -7.30 -15.34
CA GLY A 220 -2.62 -7.38 -16.08
C GLY A 220 -2.52 -7.59 -17.60
#